data_551f7f3be97fed4515468f9c2d2538db
#
_entry.id   551f7f3be97fed4515468f9c2d2538db
#
_cell.length_a   1.000
_cell.length_b   1.000
_cell.length_c   1.000
_cell.angle_alpha   90.00
_cell.angle_beta   90.00
_cell.angle_gamma   90.00
#
_symmetry.space_group_name_H-M   'P 1'
#
loop_
_entity.id
_entity.type
_entity.pdbx_description
1 polymer ?
#
loop_
_entity_poly.entity_id
_entity_poly.type
_entity_poly.pdbx_seq_one_letter_code
_entity_poly.pdbx_strand_id
1 'polypeptide(L)'
;ALVITGFFPSLVNYLPNRTYLTSESAPPPMNPRIQPCLEEQVLTLYANQETSLVAAIDAMASVDASYMSSAANQVLQDSLGKARDTFVKVEDIYQAKAELTDFSKGYEALHYQVRDIQFNVRNNKRLVEDAQLQLRRLEDISLNDNRRAALEAKIDDLGRFNELLEASIPQEWATQRPMFEKLNKTEKQSRTQYRRNVDEAYEGIQELRLWISQAPELAQMKNDLAALALSIEQLDAKSAMAAIKLQEQQLGELAGVSSIKSKLSKTRRALKGSKYDPEKAKGLHNQAMQMLDAEIVWRERALTDLAPALMSYDMAIKESIGLRLQERMSDDLATTVSACMATHKDISLQF
;
A
#
# COMPACT_ATOMS: atom_id res chain seq x y z
N ALA A 1 39.54 -13.54 7.71
CA ALA A 1 38.07 -13.51 7.79
C ALA A 1 37.52 -12.07 7.68
N LEU A 2 37.90 -11.11 8.53
CA LEU A 2 37.37 -9.71 8.53
C LEU A 2 37.56 -8.98 7.20
N VAL A 3 38.68 -9.16 6.51
CA VAL A 3 38.95 -8.55 5.20
C VAL A 3 37.96 -9.08 4.14
N ILE A 4 37.73 -10.39 4.11
CA ILE A 4 36.81 -11.04 3.16
C ILE A 4 35.38 -10.55 3.40
N THR A 5 34.96 -10.43 4.64
CA THR A 5 33.58 -9.92 4.97
C THR A 5 33.39 -8.44 4.61
N GLY A 6 34.46 -7.64 4.62
CA GLY A 6 34.42 -6.25 4.16
C GLY A 6 34.25 -6.11 2.65
N PHE A 7 34.86 -7.01 1.87
CA PHE A 7 34.74 -7.00 0.40
C PHE A 7 33.49 -7.75 -0.10
N PHE A 8 33.01 -8.75 0.64
CA PHE A 8 31.86 -9.58 0.26
C PHE A 8 30.80 -9.63 1.37
N PRO A 9 30.10 -8.52 1.62
CA PRO A 9 29.07 -8.43 2.69
C PRO A 9 27.94 -9.46 2.50
N SER A 10 27.70 -9.91 1.27
CA SER A 10 26.72 -10.95 0.97
C SER A 10 26.99 -12.27 1.67
N LEU A 11 28.25 -12.63 1.92
CA LEU A 11 28.63 -13.87 2.63
C LEU A 11 28.15 -13.86 4.10
N VAL A 12 28.05 -12.69 4.70
CA VAL A 12 27.64 -12.54 6.11
C VAL A 12 26.15 -12.29 6.23
N ASN A 13 25.57 -11.54 5.30
CA ASN A 13 24.18 -11.09 5.38
C ASN A 13 23.20 -12.12 4.79
N TYR A 14 23.62 -12.99 3.88
CA TYR A 14 22.72 -13.93 3.19
C TYR A 14 22.05 -14.92 4.15
N LEU A 15 22.83 -15.62 4.96
CA LEU A 15 22.28 -16.65 5.87
C LEU A 15 21.30 -16.07 6.90
N PRO A 16 21.61 -14.95 7.60
CA PRO A 16 20.65 -14.30 8.50
C PRO A 16 19.37 -13.85 7.78
N ASN A 17 19.49 -13.24 6.60
CA ASN A 17 18.33 -12.81 5.82
C ASN A 17 17.49 -14.02 5.38
N ARG A 18 18.10 -15.07 4.90
CA ARG A 18 17.41 -16.30 4.50
C ARG A 18 16.67 -16.92 5.68
N THR A 19 17.36 -17.13 6.81
CA THR A 19 16.73 -17.71 8.01
C THR A 19 15.57 -16.86 8.49
N TYR A 20 15.70 -15.53 8.42
CA TYR A 20 14.62 -14.61 8.80
C TYR A 20 13.42 -14.70 7.87
N LEU A 21 13.63 -14.68 6.55
CA LEU A 21 12.55 -14.66 5.55
C LEU A 21 11.88 -16.04 5.32
N THR A 22 12.54 -17.15 5.69
CA THR A 22 11.95 -18.51 5.61
C THR A 22 11.40 -18.99 6.95
N SER A 23 11.51 -18.22 8.03
CA SER A 23 10.99 -18.59 9.35
C SER A 23 9.47 -18.49 9.42
N GLU A 24 8.86 -19.11 10.43
CA GLU A 24 7.44 -18.96 10.72
C GLU A 24 7.07 -17.52 11.10
N SER A 25 8.00 -16.77 11.64
CA SER A 25 7.86 -15.35 11.98
C SER A 25 8.35 -14.40 10.90
N ALA A 26 8.44 -14.88 9.65
CA ALA A 26 8.83 -14.05 8.52
C ALA A 26 7.90 -12.83 8.37
N PRO A 27 8.42 -11.67 7.99
CA PRO A 27 7.58 -10.50 7.77
C PRO A 27 6.67 -10.71 6.55
N PRO A 28 5.46 -10.13 6.57
CA PRO A 28 4.59 -10.20 5.41
C PRO A 28 5.23 -9.52 4.18
N PRO A 29 4.87 -9.93 2.96
CA PRO A 29 5.45 -9.38 1.74
C PRO A 29 5.33 -7.86 1.59
N MET A 30 4.35 -7.22 2.21
CA MET A 30 4.20 -5.76 2.19
C MET A 30 5.20 -5.01 3.11
N ASN A 31 6.08 -5.69 3.83
CA ASN A 31 7.05 -5.04 4.72
C ASN A 31 8.01 -4.14 3.91
N PRO A 32 8.15 -2.84 4.27
CA PRO A 32 8.96 -1.88 3.51
C PRO A 32 10.43 -2.29 3.33
N ARG A 33 11.01 -3.05 4.27
CA ARG A 33 12.42 -3.46 4.21
C ARG A 33 12.73 -4.45 3.08
N ILE A 34 11.74 -5.26 2.70
CA ILE A 34 11.94 -6.27 1.66
C ILE A 34 11.45 -5.78 0.29
N GLN A 35 10.65 -4.70 0.25
CA GLN A 35 10.01 -4.22 -0.98
C GLN A 35 10.99 -4.00 -2.14
N PRO A 36 12.16 -3.34 -1.99
CA PRO A 36 13.04 -3.11 -3.12
C PRO A 36 13.45 -4.40 -3.84
N CYS A 37 13.84 -5.43 -3.06
CA CYS A 37 14.23 -6.72 -3.61
C CYS A 37 13.03 -7.55 -4.07
N LEU A 38 11.92 -7.51 -3.32
CA LEU A 38 10.73 -8.26 -3.66
C LEU A 38 10.10 -7.77 -4.97
N GLU A 39 9.96 -6.48 -5.15
CA GLU A 39 9.37 -5.91 -6.37
C GLU A 39 10.18 -6.25 -7.63
N GLU A 40 11.51 -6.17 -7.57
CA GLU A 40 12.35 -6.56 -8.72
C GLU A 40 12.10 -8.02 -9.14
N GLN A 41 11.92 -8.93 -8.18
CA GLN A 41 11.59 -10.33 -8.48
C GLN A 41 10.19 -10.48 -9.05
N VAL A 42 9.21 -9.81 -8.45
CA VAL A 42 7.81 -9.87 -8.91
C VAL A 42 7.64 -9.24 -10.30
N LEU A 43 8.29 -8.12 -10.57
CA LEU A 43 8.28 -7.50 -11.91
C LEU A 43 8.86 -8.46 -12.96
N THR A 44 9.91 -9.21 -12.61
CA THR A 44 10.46 -10.24 -13.49
C THR A 44 9.49 -11.42 -13.70
N LEU A 45 8.72 -11.80 -12.66
CA LEU A 45 7.68 -12.83 -12.77
C LEU A 45 6.57 -12.41 -13.76
N TYR A 46 6.14 -11.15 -13.74
CA TYR A 46 5.16 -10.65 -14.71
C TYR A 46 5.66 -10.81 -16.14
N ALA A 47 6.90 -10.44 -16.42
CA ALA A 47 7.46 -10.60 -17.78
C ALA A 47 7.52 -12.08 -18.22
N ASN A 48 7.85 -13.00 -17.28
CA ASN A 48 8.01 -14.42 -17.59
C ASN A 48 6.67 -15.18 -17.65
N GLN A 49 5.65 -14.73 -16.95
CA GLN A 49 4.38 -15.43 -16.77
C GLN A 49 3.17 -14.65 -17.33
N GLU A 50 3.39 -13.59 -18.09
CA GLU A 50 2.32 -12.75 -18.65
C GLU A 50 1.23 -13.57 -19.33
N THR A 51 1.61 -14.44 -20.25
CA THR A 51 0.66 -15.26 -21.01
C THR A 51 -0.22 -16.12 -20.10
N SER A 52 0.36 -16.74 -19.05
CA SER A 52 -0.39 -17.59 -18.12
C SER A 52 -1.28 -16.78 -17.18
N LEU A 53 -0.83 -15.62 -16.74
CA LEU A 53 -1.61 -14.73 -15.89
C LEU A 53 -2.79 -14.12 -16.66
N VAL A 54 -2.57 -13.66 -17.89
CA VAL A 54 -3.65 -13.18 -18.78
C VAL A 54 -4.66 -14.28 -19.04
N ALA A 55 -4.22 -15.50 -19.35
CA ALA A 55 -5.10 -16.63 -19.56
C ALA A 55 -5.95 -16.96 -18.32
N ALA A 56 -5.37 -16.85 -17.11
CA ALA A 56 -6.12 -17.05 -15.86
C ALA A 56 -7.17 -15.96 -15.64
N ILE A 57 -6.85 -14.69 -15.94
CA ILE A 57 -7.78 -13.56 -15.87
C ILE A 57 -8.92 -13.76 -16.86
N ASP A 58 -8.62 -14.15 -18.10
CA ASP A 58 -9.62 -14.35 -19.15
C ASP A 58 -10.52 -15.58 -18.87
N ALA A 59 -9.94 -16.65 -18.34
CA ALA A 59 -10.71 -17.81 -17.88
C ALA A 59 -11.71 -17.42 -16.78
N MET A 60 -11.26 -16.63 -15.79
CA MET A 60 -12.16 -16.14 -14.72
C MET A 60 -13.22 -15.18 -15.27
N ALA A 61 -12.87 -14.31 -16.20
CA ALA A 61 -13.80 -13.38 -16.84
C ALA A 61 -14.87 -14.07 -17.70
N SER A 62 -14.60 -15.29 -18.19
CA SER A 62 -15.54 -16.08 -18.99
C SER A 62 -16.58 -16.84 -18.16
N VAL A 63 -16.43 -16.90 -16.83
CA VAL A 63 -17.37 -17.59 -15.96
C VAL A 63 -18.69 -16.82 -15.89
N ASP A 64 -19.83 -17.53 -16.01
CA ASP A 64 -21.15 -16.91 -15.86
C ASP A 64 -21.36 -16.40 -14.43
N ALA A 65 -21.35 -15.09 -14.28
CA ALA A 65 -21.59 -14.36 -13.03
C ALA A 65 -22.91 -13.55 -13.08
N SER A 66 -23.75 -13.76 -14.10
CA SER A 66 -24.98 -12.98 -14.36
C SER A 66 -26.03 -13.10 -13.26
N TYR A 67 -25.99 -14.17 -12.50
CA TYR A 67 -26.92 -14.44 -11.38
C TYR A 67 -26.50 -13.77 -10.06
N MET A 68 -25.31 -13.22 -9.99
CA MET A 68 -24.81 -12.54 -8.78
C MET A 68 -25.56 -11.23 -8.53
N SER A 69 -25.52 -10.76 -7.27
CA SER A 69 -25.96 -9.39 -6.98
C SER A 69 -25.12 -8.36 -7.77
N SER A 70 -25.73 -7.23 -8.10
CA SER A 70 -25.04 -6.16 -8.82
C SER A 70 -23.74 -5.72 -8.12
N ALA A 71 -23.76 -5.66 -6.77
CA ALA A 71 -22.58 -5.30 -5.98
C ALA A 71 -21.48 -6.36 -6.11
N ALA A 72 -21.81 -7.64 -6.00
CA ALA A 72 -20.83 -8.73 -6.11
C ALA A 72 -20.25 -8.83 -7.52
N ASN A 73 -21.06 -8.64 -8.55
CA ASN A 73 -20.59 -8.61 -9.93
C ASN A 73 -19.66 -7.41 -10.17
N GLN A 74 -19.98 -6.23 -9.62
CA GLN A 74 -19.11 -5.06 -9.71
C GLN A 74 -17.74 -5.34 -9.07
N VAL A 75 -17.69 -5.94 -7.89
CA VAL A 75 -16.42 -6.32 -7.22
C VAL A 75 -15.60 -7.26 -8.11
N LEU A 76 -16.23 -8.26 -8.72
CA LEU A 76 -15.55 -9.17 -9.64
C LEU A 76 -14.96 -8.44 -10.85
N GLN A 77 -15.77 -7.61 -11.52
CA GLN A 77 -15.35 -6.91 -12.73
C GLN A 77 -14.25 -5.88 -12.44
N ASP A 78 -14.37 -5.13 -11.34
CA ASP A 78 -13.33 -4.18 -10.90
C ASP A 78 -12.03 -4.89 -10.58
N SER A 79 -12.09 -6.02 -9.89
CA SER A 79 -10.93 -6.85 -9.55
C SER A 79 -10.22 -7.38 -10.80
N LEU A 80 -10.96 -7.94 -11.76
CA LEU A 80 -10.41 -8.42 -13.03
C LEU A 80 -9.87 -7.30 -13.90
N GLY A 81 -10.55 -6.15 -13.92
CA GLY A 81 -10.08 -4.94 -14.62
C GLY A 81 -8.73 -4.47 -14.08
N LYS A 82 -8.58 -4.39 -12.76
CA LYS A 82 -7.32 -4.04 -12.11
C LYS A 82 -6.23 -5.09 -12.30
N ALA A 83 -6.59 -6.38 -12.31
CA ALA A 83 -5.64 -7.44 -12.61
C ALA A 83 -5.06 -7.30 -14.02
N ARG A 84 -5.86 -6.93 -15.02
CA ARG A 84 -5.37 -6.61 -16.38
C ARG A 84 -4.53 -5.33 -16.40
N ASP A 85 -4.98 -4.27 -15.71
CA ASP A 85 -4.26 -3.00 -15.63
C ASP A 85 -2.88 -3.13 -14.97
N THR A 86 -2.65 -4.20 -14.19
CA THR A 86 -1.35 -4.48 -13.57
C THR A 86 -0.21 -4.52 -14.57
N PHE A 87 -0.42 -5.10 -15.76
CA PHE A 87 0.62 -5.19 -16.80
C PHE A 87 1.00 -3.80 -17.32
N VAL A 88 0.01 -2.91 -17.51
CA VAL A 88 0.26 -1.50 -17.84
C VAL A 88 1.05 -0.80 -16.76
N LYS A 89 0.71 -1.03 -15.47
CA LYS A 89 1.44 -0.44 -14.35
C LYS A 89 2.88 -0.96 -14.23
N VAL A 90 3.11 -2.21 -14.59
CA VAL A 90 4.47 -2.79 -14.66
C VAL A 90 5.28 -2.10 -15.76
N GLU A 91 4.70 -1.88 -16.93
CA GLU A 91 5.36 -1.15 -18.04
C GLU A 91 5.66 0.30 -17.64
N ASP A 92 4.70 1.00 -16.99
CA ASP A 92 4.90 2.36 -16.45
C ASP A 92 6.12 2.43 -15.49
N ILE A 93 6.35 1.37 -14.69
CA ILE A 93 7.53 1.29 -13.80
C ILE A 93 8.81 1.14 -14.61
N TYR A 94 8.82 0.23 -15.58
CA TYR A 94 10.01 0.00 -16.41
C TYR A 94 10.39 1.25 -17.19
N GLN A 95 9.43 1.94 -17.78
CA GLN A 95 9.66 3.19 -18.49
C GLN A 95 10.20 4.28 -17.55
N ALA A 96 9.53 4.53 -16.44
CA ALA A 96 9.96 5.54 -15.47
C ALA A 96 11.37 5.25 -14.90
N LYS A 97 11.67 3.97 -14.63
CA LYS A 97 13.00 3.51 -14.17
C LYS A 97 14.06 3.73 -15.25
N ALA A 98 13.76 3.45 -16.51
CA ALA A 98 14.67 3.64 -17.62
C ALA A 98 15.00 5.13 -17.82
N GLU A 99 13.98 6.00 -17.83
CA GLU A 99 14.14 7.45 -17.95
C GLU A 99 14.99 8.03 -16.81
N LEU A 100 14.69 7.63 -15.55
CA LEU A 100 15.48 8.06 -14.39
C LEU A 100 16.91 7.57 -14.47
N THR A 101 17.13 6.31 -14.83
CA THR A 101 18.47 5.71 -14.94
C THR A 101 19.31 6.38 -16.01
N ASP A 102 18.72 6.68 -17.17
CA ASP A 102 19.43 7.34 -18.26
C ASP A 102 19.81 8.78 -17.90
N PHE A 103 18.87 9.52 -17.33
CA PHE A 103 19.11 10.88 -16.85
C PHE A 103 20.19 10.92 -15.74
N SER A 104 20.16 9.94 -14.84
CA SER A 104 21.11 9.87 -13.70
C SER A 104 22.55 9.77 -14.14
N LYS A 105 22.85 9.09 -15.26
CA LYS A 105 24.23 8.94 -15.79
C LYS A 105 24.89 10.28 -16.07
N GLY A 106 24.14 11.26 -16.59
CA GLY A 106 24.65 12.62 -16.85
C GLY A 106 24.61 13.54 -15.62
N TYR A 107 23.63 13.31 -14.75
CA TYR A 107 23.38 14.14 -13.59
C TYR A 107 24.33 13.86 -12.40
N GLU A 108 24.81 12.63 -12.27
CA GLU A 108 25.58 12.16 -11.11
C GLU A 108 26.83 13.01 -10.84
N ALA A 109 27.61 13.29 -11.85
CA ALA A 109 28.83 14.11 -11.73
C ALA A 109 28.52 15.54 -11.26
N LEU A 110 27.50 16.17 -11.83
CA LEU A 110 27.05 17.50 -11.44
C LEU A 110 26.54 17.50 -9.99
N HIS A 111 25.81 16.46 -9.60
CA HIS A 111 25.31 16.34 -8.24
C HIS A 111 26.45 16.28 -7.21
N TYR A 112 27.44 15.44 -7.42
CA TYR A 112 28.60 15.33 -6.51
C TYR A 112 29.37 16.64 -6.45
N GLN A 113 29.61 17.31 -7.59
CA GLN A 113 30.28 18.62 -7.62
C GLN A 113 29.53 19.63 -6.75
N VAL A 114 28.23 19.79 -6.94
CA VAL A 114 27.43 20.75 -6.17
C VAL A 114 27.32 20.34 -4.70
N ARG A 115 27.23 19.06 -4.40
CA ARG A 115 27.22 18.54 -3.02
C ARG A 115 28.52 18.91 -2.28
N ASP A 116 29.65 18.78 -2.94
CA ASP A 116 30.95 19.17 -2.34
C ASP A 116 31.04 20.67 -2.08
N ILE A 117 30.58 21.50 -3.02
CA ILE A 117 30.47 22.95 -2.83
C ILE A 117 29.57 23.25 -1.61
N GLN A 118 28.38 22.69 -1.57
CA GLN A 118 27.44 22.92 -0.49
C GLN A 118 27.94 22.38 0.87
N PHE A 119 28.69 21.29 0.88
CA PHE A 119 29.33 20.78 2.09
C PHE A 119 30.37 21.78 2.63
N ASN A 120 31.24 22.32 1.76
CA ASN A 120 32.24 23.33 2.13
C ASN A 120 31.58 24.61 2.64
N VAL A 121 30.54 25.11 1.96
CA VAL A 121 29.76 26.28 2.42
C VAL A 121 29.17 26.05 3.82
N ARG A 122 28.56 24.88 4.06
CA ARG A 122 28.00 24.54 5.40
C ARG A 122 29.09 24.49 6.48
N ASN A 123 30.22 23.88 6.18
CA ASN A 123 31.37 23.84 7.13
C ASN A 123 31.89 25.23 7.44
N ASN A 124 32.05 26.07 6.43
CA ASN A 124 32.50 27.46 6.63
C ASN A 124 31.48 28.28 7.43
N LYS A 125 30.17 28.13 7.16
CA LYS A 125 29.10 28.78 7.95
C LYS A 125 29.21 28.39 9.44
N ARG A 126 29.47 27.12 9.73
CA ARG A 126 29.69 26.66 11.12
C ARG A 126 30.93 27.27 11.75
N LEU A 127 32.03 27.37 11.00
CA LEU A 127 33.25 28.05 11.48
C LEU A 127 33.02 29.54 11.73
N VAL A 128 32.22 30.22 10.92
CA VAL A 128 31.80 31.62 11.13
C VAL A 128 30.97 31.74 12.41
N GLU A 129 30.01 30.87 12.62
CA GLU A 129 29.19 30.84 13.85
C GLU A 129 30.05 30.65 15.11
N ASP A 130 31.00 29.70 15.06
CA ASP A 130 31.96 29.47 16.14
C ASP A 130 32.86 30.71 16.42
N ALA A 131 33.35 31.37 15.36
CA ALA A 131 34.15 32.59 15.47
C ALA A 131 33.32 33.77 16.03
N GLN A 132 32.07 33.91 15.60
CA GLN A 132 31.13 34.91 16.15
C GLN A 132 30.82 34.66 17.61
N LEU A 133 30.67 33.38 18.01
CA LEU A 133 30.45 33.00 19.41
C LEU A 133 31.66 33.35 20.27
N GLN A 134 32.88 33.09 19.77
CA GLN A 134 34.11 33.45 20.45
C GLN A 134 34.23 34.98 20.56
N LEU A 135 33.91 35.72 19.51
CA LEU A 135 33.94 37.19 19.48
C LEU A 135 32.99 37.78 20.53
N ARG A 136 31.78 37.25 20.65
CA ARG A 136 30.78 37.68 21.67
C ARG A 136 31.22 37.41 23.12
N ARG A 137 32.08 36.40 23.34
CA ARG A 137 32.59 36.03 24.68
C ARG A 137 33.86 36.79 25.04
N LEU A 138 34.50 37.52 24.13
CA LEU A 138 35.68 38.32 24.40
C LEU A 138 35.28 39.59 25.18
N GLU A 139 35.93 39.80 26.30
CA GLU A 139 35.80 41.05 27.03
C GLU A 139 36.38 42.21 26.21
N ASP A 140 35.76 43.39 26.34
CA ASP A 140 36.18 44.59 25.61
C ASP A 140 37.32 45.30 26.33
N ILE A 141 38.51 44.68 26.23
CA ILE A 141 39.78 45.22 26.82
C ILE A 141 40.84 45.18 25.73
N SER A 142 41.76 46.14 25.78
CA SER A 142 42.83 46.32 24.78
C SER A 142 43.73 45.07 24.58
N LEU A 143 43.84 44.23 25.61
CA LEU A 143 44.55 42.94 25.54
C LEU A 143 43.93 41.99 24.51
N ASN A 144 42.64 42.12 24.23
CA ASN A 144 41.89 41.29 23.32
C ASN A 144 41.78 41.85 21.87
N ASP A 145 42.27 43.08 21.60
CA ASP A 145 42.12 43.74 20.30
C ASP A 145 42.66 42.93 19.13
N ASN A 146 43.87 42.35 19.28
CA ASN A 146 44.46 41.53 18.24
C ASN A 146 43.63 40.24 17.99
N ARG A 147 43.08 39.66 19.03
CA ARG A 147 42.25 38.43 18.92
C ARG A 147 40.89 38.76 18.29
N ARG A 148 40.32 39.90 18.64
CA ARG A 148 39.08 40.41 18.03
C ARG A 148 39.26 40.62 16.54
N ALA A 149 40.30 41.38 16.15
CA ALA A 149 40.63 41.65 14.74
C ALA A 149 40.87 40.34 13.94
N ALA A 150 41.56 39.37 14.54
CA ALA A 150 41.78 38.06 13.89
C ALA A 150 40.48 37.26 13.69
N LEU A 151 39.54 37.30 14.65
CA LEU A 151 38.24 36.63 14.51
C LEU A 151 37.36 37.35 13.46
N GLU A 152 37.35 38.68 13.46
CA GLU A 152 36.62 39.48 12.46
C GLU A 152 37.15 39.20 11.04
N ALA A 153 38.48 39.25 10.86
CA ALA A 153 39.11 38.91 9.58
C ALA A 153 38.77 37.50 9.13
N LYS A 154 38.78 36.52 10.06
CA LYS A 154 38.38 35.14 9.74
C LYS A 154 36.91 35.01 9.30
N ILE A 155 35.99 35.75 9.95
CA ILE A 155 34.57 35.80 9.58
C ILE A 155 34.41 36.37 8.17
N ASP A 156 35.08 37.48 7.86
CA ASP A 156 35.03 38.14 6.56
C ASP A 156 35.64 37.29 5.45
N ASP A 157 36.76 36.62 5.70
CA ASP A 157 37.44 35.75 4.74
C ASP A 157 36.56 34.52 4.42
N LEU A 158 36.01 33.86 5.44
CA LEU A 158 35.10 32.74 5.25
C LEU A 158 33.80 33.17 4.56
N GLY A 159 33.31 34.38 4.85
CA GLY A 159 32.12 34.93 4.18
C GLY A 159 32.37 35.12 2.67
N ARG A 160 33.47 35.83 2.31
CA ARG A 160 33.87 36.00 0.91
C ARG A 160 34.14 34.68 0.18
N PHE A 161 34.77 33.73 0.87
CA PHE A 161 35.02 32.42 0.29
C PHE A 161 33.71 31.66 0.03
N ASN A 162 32.73 31.75 0.91
CA ASN A 162 31.42 31.16 0.68
C ASN A 162 30.70 31.79 -0.52
N GLU A 163 30.76 33.11 -0.70
CA GLU A 163 30.18 33.78 -1.88
C GLU A 163 30.81 33.24 -3.18
N LEU A 164 32.15 33.06 -3.20
CA LEU A 164 32.85 32.49 -4.36
C LEU A 164 32.43 31.01 -4.61
N LEU A 165 32.29 30.22 -3.55
CA LEU A 165 31.84 28.85 -3.66
C LEU A 165 30.39 28.76 -4.19
N GLU A 166 29.49 29.56 -3.64
CA GLU A 166 28.10 29.61 -4.09
C GLU A 166 28.00 30.11 -5.56
N ALA A 167 28.82 31.08 -5.95
CA ALA A 167 28.90 31.53 -7.33
C ALA A 167 29.52 30.50 -8.31
N SER A 168 30.29 29.55 -7.79
CA SER A 168 30.89 28.48 -8.60
C SER A 168 29.93 27.33 -8.91
N ILE A 169 28.69 27.33 -8.36
CA ILE A 169 27.69 26.33 -8.66
C ILE A 169 27.34 26.43 -10.16
N PRO A 170 27.46 25.31 -10.92
CA PRO A 170 27.12 25.28 -12.34
C PRO A 170 25.69 25.73 -12.63
N GLN A 171 25.47 26.50 -13.68
CA GLN A 171 24.14 27.02 -14.04
C GLN A 171 23.16 25.89 -14.38
N GLU A 172 23.65 24.78 -14.92
CA GLU A 172 22.88 23.60 -15.25
C GLU A 172 22.19 23.01 -14.03
N TRP A 173 22.71 23.22 -12.81
CA TRP A 173 22.12 22.75 -11.57
C TRP A 173 20.68 23.23 -11.38
N ALA A 174 20.41 24.47 -11.73
CA ALA A 174 19.08 25.08 -11.57
C ALA A 174 18.00 24.36 -12.42
N THR A 175 18.39 23.73 -13.52
CA THR A 175 17.47 23.01 -14.42
C THR A 175 17.51 21.51 -14.23
N GLN A 176 18.69 20.94 -14.03
CA GLN A 176 18.86 19.49 -13.95
C GLN A 176 18.35 18.90 -12.63
N ARG A 177 18.54 19.60 -11.52
CA ARG A 177 18.04 19.15 -10.22
C ARG A 177 16.51 19.00 -10.18
N PRO A 178 15.70 19.99 -10.57
CA PRO A 178 14.25 19.82 -10.62
C PRO A 178 13.80 18.71 -11.58
N MET A 179 14.53 18.50 -12.68
CA MET A 179 14.24 17.40 -13.61
C MET A 179 14.50 16.04 -12.98
N PHE A 180 15.65 15.87 -12.31
CA PHE A 180 15.94 14.66 -11.56
C PHE A 180 14.89 14.37 -10.47
N GLU A 181 14.53 15.39 -9.69
CA GLU A 181 13.50 15.27 -8.64
C GLU A 181 12.14 14.87 -9.23
N LYS A 182 11.78 15.40 -10.41
CA LYS A 182 10.56 15.04 -11.13
C LYS A 182 10.59 13.58 -11.58
N LEU A 183 11.68 13.14 -12.22
CA LEU A 183 11.82 11.75 -12.68
C LEU A 183 11.80 10.75 -11.52
N ASN A 184 12.52 11.04 -10.45
CA ASN A 184 12.52 10.25 -9.23
C ASN A 184 11.12 10.16 -8.58
N LYS A 185 10.38 11.29 -8.59
CA LYS A 185 9.00 11.31 -8.12
C LYS A 185 8.09 10.47 -9.02
N THR A 186 8.25 10.55 -10.34
CA THR A 186 7.47 9.76 -11.30
C THR A 186 7.69 8.27 -11.08
N GLU A 187 8.93 7.81 -10.95
CA GLU A 187 9.26 6.40 -10.70
C GLU A 187 8.63 5.91 -9.38
N LYS A 188 8.74 6.69 -8.29
CA LYS A 188 8.10 6.35 -7.01
C LYS A 188 6.58 6.33 -7.08
N GLN A 189 5.98 7.22 -7.88
CA GLN A 189 4.53 7.25 -8.10
C GLN A 189 4.06 6.03 -8.90
N SER A 190 4.77 5.63 -9.96
CA SER A 190 4.45 4.42 -10.72
C SER A 190 4.45 3.17 -9.84
N ARG A 191 5.46 3.00 -8.98
CA ARG A 191 5.49 1.90 -7.99
C ARG A 191 4.31 1.97 -7.00
N THR A 192 3.98 3.16 -6.53
CA THR A 192 2.87 3.34 -5.59
C THR A 192 1.53 2.98 -6.25
N GLN A 193 1.33 3.40 -7.51
CA GLN A 193 0.13 3.06 -8.26
C GLN A 193 0.03 1.57 -8.54
N TYR A 194 1.13 0.93 -8.92
CA TYR A 194 1.22 -0.52 -9.06
C TYR A 194 0.80 -1.25 -7.78
N ARG A 195 1.42 -0.90 -6.64
CA ARG A 195 1.11 -1.55 -5.35
C ARG A 195 -0.37 -1.44 -5.02
N ARG A 196 -0.93 -0.25 -5.14
CA ARG A 196 -2.35 -0.01 -4.89
C ARG A 196 -3.22 -0.82 -5.85
N ASN A 197 -2.86 -0.88 -7.12
CA ASN A 197 -3.62 -1.60 -8.14
C ASN A 197 -3.67 -3.10 -7.86
N VAL A 198 -2.53 -3.73 -7.54
CA VAL A 198 -2.48 -5.17 -7.22
C VAL A 198 -3.17 -5.50 -5.90
N ASP A 199 -3.04 -4.65 -4.87
CA ASP A 199 -3.72 -4.83 -3.60
C ASP A 199 -5.25 -4.81 -3.84
N GLU A 200 -5.79 -3.78 -4.50
CA GLU A 200 -7.22 -3.66 -4.81
C GLU A 200 -7.73 -4.78 -5.75
N ALA A 201 -6.90 -5.26 -6.69
CA ALA A 201 -7.25 -6.38 -7.55
C ALA A 201 -7.44 -7.68 -6.77
N TYR A 202 -6.60 -7.95 -5.79
CA TYR A 202 -6.64 -9.19 -5.02
C TYR A 202 -7.64 -9.13 -3.86
N GLU A 203 -7.75 -7.99 -3.17
CA GLU A 203 -8.73 -7.78 -2.10
C GLU A 203 -10.15 -8.08 -2.56
N GLY A 204 -10.55 -7.66 -3.77
CA GLY A 204 -11.87 -7.95 -4.30
C GLY A 204 -12.13 -9.45 -4.51
N ILE A 205 -11.12 -10.23 -4.90
CA ILE A 205 -11.24 -11.70 -5.01
C ILE A 205 -11.40 -12.33 -3.63
N GLN A 206 -10.62 -11.89 -2.65
CA GLN A 206 -10.75 -12.38 -1.27
C GLN A 206 -12.10 -12.01 -0.67
N GLU A 207 -12.58 -10.80 -0.92
CA GLU A 207 -13.88 -10.33 -0.47
C GLU A 207 -15.01 -11.21 -1.03
N LEU A 208 -15.01 -11.50 -2.33
CA LEU A 208 -16.01 -12.38 -2.95
C LEU A 208 -15.95 -13.80 -2.39
N ARG A 209 -14.77 -14.35 -2.21
CA ARG A 209 -14.59 -15.67 -1.59
C ARG A 209 -15.18 -15.71 -0.18
N LEU A 210 -14.96 -14.65 0.60
CA LEU A 210 -15.54 -14.52 1.93
C LEU A 210 -17.07 -14.45 1.87
N TRP A 211 -17.65 -13.63 0.97
CA TRP A 211 -19.12 -13.55 0.84
C TRP A 211 -19.73 -14.89 0.50
N ILE A 212 -19.13 -15.62 -0.44
CA ILE A 212 -19.62 -16.94 -0.87
C ILE A 212 -19.47 -17.97 0.25
N SER A 213 -18.33 -17.99 0.95
CA SER A 213 -18.10 -18.95 2.05
C SER A 213 -19.06 -18.77 3.23
N GLN A 214 -19.59 -17.56 3.43
CA GLN A 214 -20.58 -17.23 4.47
C GLN A 214 -22.05 -17.48 4.06
N ALA A 215 -22.30 -18.13 2.92
CA ALA A 215 -23.66 -18.45 2.49
C ALA A 215 -24.44 -19.31 3.52
N PRO A 216 -23.85 -20.35 4.15
CA PRO A 216 -24.56 -21.15 5.15
C PRO A 216 -24.97 -20.35 6.39
N GLU A 217 -24.08 -19.47 6.89
CA GLU A 217 -24.34 -18.62 8.05
C GLU A 217 -25.46 -17.62 7.73
N LEU A 218 -25.44 -17.06 6.52
CA LEU A 218 -26.49 -16.15 6.07
C LEU A 218 -27.84 -16.86 5.96
N ALA A 219 -27.87 -18.11 5.47
CA ALA A 219 -29.08 -18.90 5.37
C ALA A 219 -29.66 -19.24 6.77
N GLN A 220 -28.80 -19.53 7.76
CA GLN A 220 -29.26 -19.79 9.15
C GLN A 220 -29.96 -18.57 9.75
N MET A 221 -29.52 -17.35 9.43
CA MET A 221 -30.17 -16.13 9.93
C MET A 221 -31.55 -15.85 9.36
N LYS A 222 -31.97 -16.53 8.29
CA LYS A 222 -33.24 -16.29 7.63
C LYS A 222 -34.43 -16.47 8.58
N ASN A 223 -34.44 -17.54 9.38
CA ASN A 223 -35.53 -17.84 10.31
C ASN A 223 -35.64 -16.79 11.44
N ASP A 224 -34.49 -16.37 11.98
CA ASP A 224 -34.43 -15.38 13.05
C ASP A 224 -34.90 -14.01 12.53
N LEU A 225 -34.47 -13.61 11.33
CA LEU A 225 -34.93 -12.40 10.69
C LEU A 225 -36.42 -12.45 10.32
N ALA A 226 -36.94 -13.58 9.88
CA ALA A 226 -38.36 -13.75 9.61
C ALA A 226 -39.21 -13.61 10.90
N ALA A 227 -38.76 -14.11 12.05
CA ALA A 227 -39.42 -13.96 13.33
C ALA A 227 -39.56 -12.50 13.80
N LEU A 228 -38.74 -11.56 13.26
CA LEU A 228 -38.90 -10.13 13.55
C LEU A 228 -40.25 -9.57 13.07
N ALA A 229 -40.87 -10.15 12.04
CA ALA A 229 -42.20 -9.73 11.60
C ALA A 229 -43.24 -9.84 12.74
N LEU A 230 -43.25 -10.98 13.46
CA LEU A 230 -44.06 -11.17 14.63
C LEU A 230 -43.71 -10.22 15.77
N SER A 231 -42.42 -9.95 15.96
CA SER A 231 -41.95 -8.98 16.97
C SER A 231 -42.43 -7.56 16.68
N ILE A 232 -42.51 -7.15 15.43
CA ILE A 232 -43.00 -5.82 15.02
C ILE A 232 -44.53 -5.73 15.25
N GLU A 233 -45.28 -6.82 15.08
CA GLU A 233 -46.73 -6.85 15.22
C GLU A 233 -47.22 -7.02 16.66
N GLN A 234 -46.52 -7.84 17.48
CA GLN A 234 -47.02 -8.31 18.77
C GLN A 234 -46.30 -7.69 19.97
N LEU A 235 -45.09 -7.22 19.82
CA LEU A 235 -44.31 -6.64 20.91
C LEU A 235 -44.51 -5.13 21.01
N ASP A 236 -44.27 -4.60 22.21
CA ASP A 236 -44.10 -3.13 22.36
C ASP A 236 -42.91 -2.61 21.54
N ALA A 237 -42.96 -1.33 21.18
CA ALA A 237 -41.95 -0.71 20.33
C ALA A 237 -40.51 -0.86 20.86
N LYS A 238 -40.33 -0.87 22.19
CA LYS A 238 -39.00 -0.95 22.80
C LYS A 238 -38.42 -2.37 22.62
N SER A 239 -39.21 -3.39 22.87
CA SER A 239 -38.85 -4.79 22.72
C SER A 239 -38.61 -5.17 21.25
N ALA A 240 -39.48 -4.72 20.34
CA ALA A 240 -39.30 -4.88 18.90
C ALA A 240 -37.99 -4.22 18.40
N MET A 241 -37.71 -3.00 18.82
CA MET A 241 -36.44 -2.31 18.48
C MET A 241 -35.21 -3.04 19.03
N ALA A 242 -35.29 -3.65 20.23
CA ALA A 242 -34.20 -4.42 20.82
C ALA A 242 -33.92 -5.71 20.01
N ALA A 243 -34.98 -6.43 19.61
CA ALA A 243 -34.88 -7.62 18.77
C ALA A 243 -34.24 -7.29 17.40
N ILE A 244 -34.70 -6.22 16.73
CA ILE A 244 -34.12 -5.78 15.47
C ILE A 244 -32.63 -5.41 15.63
N LYS A 245 -32.28 -4.70 16.73
CA LYS A 245 -30.88 -4.31 16.98
C LYS A 245 -29.95 -5.53 17.14
N LEU A 246 -30.43 -6.58 17.81
CA LEU A 246 -29.68 -7.82 17.95
C LEU A 246 -29.37 -8.43 16.58
N GLN A 247 -30.36 -8.52 15.71
CA GLN A 247 -30.19 -9.04 14.35
C GLN A 247 -29.30 -8.13 13.48
N GLU A 248 -29.40 -6.79 13.64
CA GLU A 248 -28.45 -5.87 12.99
C GLU A 248 -26.99 -6.12 13.39
N GLN A 249 -26.74 -6.49 14.65
CA GLN A 249 -25.39 -6.80 15.15
C GLN A 249 -24.88 -8.11 14.57
N GLN A 250 -25.66 -9.18 14.63
CA GLN A 250 -25.32 -10.49 14.08
C GLN A 250 -25.06 -10.42 12.56
N LEU A 251 -25.95 -9.74 11.83
CA LEU A 251 -25.77 -9.51 10.40
C LEU A 251 -24.52 -8.67 10.10
N GLY A 252 -24.10 -7.82 11.04
CA GLY A 252 -22.91 -7.00 10.91
C GLY A 252 -21.59 -7.78 10.95
N GLU A 253 -21.60 -9.04 11.35
CA GLU A 253 -20.44 -9.93 11.35
C GLU A 253 -20.24 -10.62 10.00
N LEU A 254 -21.28 -10.57 9.13
CA LEU A 254 -21.22 -11.12 7.79
C LEU A 254 -20.80 -10.06 6.75
N ALA A 255 -20.01 -10.47 5.80
CA ALA A 255 -19.53 -9.59 4.73
C ALA A 255 -20.60 -9.44 3.62
N GLY A 256 -20.60 -8.28 2.93
CA GLY A 256 -21.45 -8.03 1.76
C GLY A 256 -22.93 -7.76 2.04
N VAL A 257 -23.36 -7.67 3.31
CA VAL A 257 -24.78 -7.53 3.70
C VAL A 257 -25.15 -6.14 4.24
N SER A 258 -24.34 -5.14 4.00
CA SER A 258 -24.51 -3.77 4.50
C SER A 258 -25.84 -3.13 4.08
N SER A 259 -26.35 -3.45 2.89
CA SER A 259 -27.63 -2.99 2.37
C SER A 259 -28.82 -3.54 3.18
N ILE A 260 -28.78 -4.83 3.53
CA ILE A 260 -29.80 -5.50 4.36
C ILE A 260 -29.79 -4.91 5.77
N LYS A 261 -28.60 -4.79 6.38
CA LYS A 261 -28.41 -4.13 7.69
C LYS A 261 -28.96 -2.69 7.69
N SER A 262 -28.72 -1.92 6.61
CA SER A 262 -29.27 -0.57 6.46
C SER A 262 -30.81 -0.56 6.44
N LYS A 263 -31.45 -1.56 5.79
CA LYS A 263 -32.90 -1.69 5.79
C LYS A 263 -33.42 -2.03 7.18
N LEU A 264 -32.82 -2.95 7.92
CA LEU A 264 -33.19 -3.27 9.30
C LEU A 264 -33.03 -2.05 10.22
N SER A 265 -31.96 -1.27 10.04
CA SER A 265 -31.77 -0.02 10.78
C SER A 265 -32.90 1.01 10.51
N LYS A 266 -33.36 1.09 9.26
CA LYS A 266 -34.52 1.93 8.90
C LYS A 266 -35.83 1.39 9.50
N THR A 267 -36.02 0.07 9.52
CA THR A 267 -37.12 -0.62 10.21
C THR A 267 -37.16 -0.22 11.68
N ARG A 268 -36.06 -0.36 12.39
CA ARG A 268 -35.93 0.02 13.80
C ARG A 268 -36.23 1.51 14.04
N ARG A 269 -35.76 2.40 13.14
CA ARG A 269 -36.02 3.83 13.24
C ARG A 269 -37.50 4.18 13.04
N ALA A 270 -38.25 3.44 12.23
CA ALA A 270 -39.68 3.64 12.02
C ALA A 270 -40.50 3.29 13.28
N LEU A 271 -39.96 2.52 14.22
CA LEU A 271 -40.58 2.21 15.51
C LEU A 271 -40.20 3.17 16.64
N LYS A 272 -39.46 4.27 16.36
CA LYS A 272 -38.89 5.12 17.41
C LYS A 272 -39.72 6.38 17.64
N GLY A 273 -40.21 6.56 18.90
CA GLY A 273 -40.69 7.82 19.44
C GLY A 273 -41.87 8.43 18.64
N SER A 274 -41.79 9.72 18.33
CA SER A 274 -42.84 10.46 17.57
C SER A 274 -42.97 10.02 16.11
N LYS A 275 -42.04 9.21 15.61
CA LYS A 275 -42.07 8.64 14.24
C LYS A 275 -42.58 7.21 14.20
N TYR A 276 -43.24 6.75 15.26
CA TYR A 276 -43.75 5.39 15.37
C TYR A 276 -44.74 5.08 14.23
N ASP A 277 -44.34 4.20 13.35
CA ASP A 277 -45.09 3.78 12.17
C ASP A 277 -44.82 2.27 11.94
N PRO A 278 -45.66 1.40 12.53
CA PRO A 278 -45.45 -0.06 12.43
C PRO A 278 -45.69 -0.59 11.01
N GLU A 279 -46.58 0.01 10.22
CA GLU A 279 -46.85 -0.39 8.84
C GLU A 279 -45.62 -0.13 7.96
N LYS A 280 -45.02 1.05 8.12
CA LYS A 280 -43.74 1.37 7.46
C LYS A 280 -42.60 0.46 7.91
N ALA A 281 -42.52 0.14 9.20
CA ALA A 281 -41.53 -0.80 9.72
C ALA A 281 -41.69 -2.17 9.09
N LYS A 282 -42.90 -2.69 8.99
CA LYS A 282 -43.24 -3.97 8.33
C LYS A 282 -42.85 -3.96 6.84
N GLY A 283 -43.18 -2.89 6.12
CA GLY A 283 -42.78 -2.73 4.71
C GLY A 283 -41.27 -2.73 4.50
N LEU A 284 -40.53 -2.05 5.38
CA LEU A 284 -39.04 -2.03 5.34
C LEU A 284 -38.43 -3.39 5.71
N HIS A 285 -39.04 -4.09 6.69
CA HIS A 285 -38.62 -5.45 7.05
C HIS A 285 -38.84 -6.43 5.89
N ASN A 286 -39.98 -6.40 5.22
CA ASN A 286 -40.24 -7.23 4.04
C ASN A 286 -39.23 -6.98 2.92
N GLN A 287 -38.83 -5.73 2.70
CA GLN A 287 -37.76 -5.40 1.75
C GLN A 287 -36.42 -5.99 2.19
N ALA A 288 -36.10 -5.96 3.48
CA ALA A 288 -34.88 -6.56 4.00
C ALA A 288 -34.88 -8.10 3.79
N MET A 289 -36.03 -8.76 3.99
CA MET A 289 -36.20 -10.20 3.75
C MET A 289 -36.02 -10.56 2.26
N GLN A 290 -36.61 -9.77 1.35
CA GLN A 290 -36.41 -10.00 -0.09
C GLN A 290 -34.94 -9.85 -0.50
N MET A 291 -34.24 -8.86 0.05
CA MET A 291 -32.81 -8.68 -0.20
C MET A 291 -31.99 -9.85 0.38
N LEU A 292 -32.34 -10.33 1.57
CA LEU A 292 -31.70 -11.48 2.18
C LEU A 292 -31.88 -12.75 1.34
N ASP A 293 -33.11 -13.02 0.90
CA ASP A 293 -33.41 -14.17 0.05
C ASP A 293 -32.63 -14.12 -1.28
N ALA A 294 -32.54 -12.96 -1.89
CA ALA A 294 -31.74 -12.77 -3.09
C ALA A 294 -30.25 -13.03 -2.84
N GLU A 295 -29.71 -12.52 -1.72
CA GLU A 295 -28.30 -12.77 -1.34
C GLU A 295 -28.04 -14.25 -1.06
N ILE A 296 -28.92 -14.96 -0.38
CA ILE A 296 -28.79 -16.41 -0.11
C ILE A 296 -28.77 -17.18 -1.43
N VAL A 297 -29.73 -16.92 -2.31
CA VAL A 297 -29.89 -17.67 -3.58
C VAL A 297 -28.64 -17.58 -4.45
N TRP A 298 -28.10 -16.37 -4.66
CA TRP A 298 -26.93 -16.26 -5.52
C TRP A 298 -25.67 -16.82 -4.83
N ARG A 299 -25.50 -16.66 -3.51
CA ARG A 299 -24.33 -17.19 -2.79
C ARG A 299 -24.31 -18.71 -2.76
N GLU A 300 -25.45 -19.35 -2.51
CA GLU A 300 -25.60 -20.82 -2.56
C GLU A 300 -25.27 -21.36 -3.96
N ARG A 301 -25.75 -20.69 -5.01
CA ARG A 301 -25.38 -21.05 -6.38
C ARG A 301 -23.89 -20.84 -6.64
N ALA A 302 -23.33 -19.75 -6.15
CA ALA A 302 -21.92 -19.42 -6.32
C ALA A 302 -20.98 -20.41 -5.63
N LEU A 303 -21.40 -21.07 -4.55
CA LEU A 303 -20.62 -22.15 -3.90
C LEU A 303 -20.30 -23.30 -4.87
N THR A 304 -21.21 -23.61 -5.79
CA THR A 304 -21.03 -24.70 -6.78
C THR A 304 -20.44 -24.21 -8.09
N ASP A 305 -20.89 -23.07 -8.59
CA ASP A 305 -20.60 -22.63 -9.95
C ASP A 305 -19.37 -21.72 -10.01
N LEU A 306 -19.18 -20.85 -9.03
CA LEU A 306 -18.13 -19.80 -9.04
C LEU A 306 -16.94 -20.11 -8.13
N ALA A 307 -17.17 -20.69 -6.96
CA ALA A 307 -16.12 -20.90 -5.96
C ALA A 307 -14.93 -21.75 -6.48
N PRO A 308 -15.14 -22.83 -7.28
CA PRO A 308 -14.02 -23.58 -7.85
C PRO A 308 -13.18 -22.75 -8.83
N ALA A 309 -13.83 -21.91 -9.65
CA ALA A 309 -13.14 -21.02 -10.58
C ALA A 309 -12.36 -19.91 -9.85
N LEU A 310 -12.96 -19.30 -8.81
CA LEU A 310 -12.28 -18.35 -7.94
C LEU A 310 -11.08 -18.95 -7.23
N MET A 311 -11.17 -20.19 -6.77
CA MET A 311 -10.05 -20.90 -6.14
C MET A 311 -8.92 -21.16 -7.14
N SER A 312 -9.24 -21.58 -8.35
CA SER A 312 -8.26 -21.81 -9.43
C SER A 312 -7.57 -20.48 -9.81
N TYR A 313 -8.35 -19.42 -9.95
CA TYR A 313 -7.85 -18.07 -10.24
C TYR A 313 -6.94 -17.55 -9.11
N ASP A 314 -7.36 -17.67 -7.85
CA ASP A 314 -6.58 -17.31 -6.69
C ASP A 314 -5.22 -18.02 -6.68
N MET A 315 -5.20 -19.34 -6.91
CA MET A 315 -3.95 -20.11 -6.99
C MET A 315 -3.02 -19.61 -8.11
N ALA A 316 -3.58 -19.17 -9.23
CA ALA A 316 -2.79 -18.68 -10.36
C ALA A 316 -2.16 -17.31 -10.09
N ILE A 317 -2.82 -16.42 -9.33
CA ILE A 317 -2.38 -15.04 -9.14
C ILE A 317 -1.77 -14.73 -7.76
N LYS A 318 -1.91 -15.62 -6.77
CA LYS A 318 -1.51 -15.35 -5.38
C LYS A 318 -0.03 -15.03 -5.19
N GLU A 319 0.86 -15.58 -6.03
CA GLU A 319 2.31 -15.34 -5.96
C GLU A 319 2.80 -14.17 -6.83
N SER A 320 1.87 -13.50 -7.51
CA SER A 320 2.13 -12.31 -8.33
C SER A 320 1.25 -11.14 -7.92
N ILE A 321 0.03 -11.04 -8.46
CA ILE A 321 -0.93 -9.97 -8.13
C ILE A 321 -1.33 -10.02 -6.64
N GLY A 322 -1.54 -11.22 -6.09
CA GLY A 322 -1.95 -11.43 -4.69
C GLY A 322 -0.81 -11.44 -3.68
N LEU A 323 0.45 -11.43 -4.13
CA LEU A 323 1.59 -11.70 -3.27
C LEU A 323 1.68 -10.77 -2.05
N ARG A 324 1.44 -9.49 -2.24
CA ARG A 324 1.57 -8.48 -1.19
C ARG A 324 0.64 -8.72 0.01
N LEU A 325 -0.51 -9.37 -0.24
CA LEU A 325 -1.53 -9.67 0.77
C LEU A 325 -1.42 -11.08 1.35
N GLN A 326 -0.36 -11.84 1.00
CA GLN A 326 -0.07 -13.11 1.66
C GLN A 326 0.54 -12.88 3.05
N GLU A 327 0.33 -13.83 3.95
CA GLU A 327 0.94 -13.80 5.28
C GLU A 327 2.46 -13.91 5.21
N ARG A 328 2.98 -14.71 4.26
CA ARG A 328 4.41 -14.90 4.00
C ARG A 328 4.67 -15.23 2.52
N MET A 329 5.91 -15.07 2.10
CA MET A 329 6.38 -15.50 0.78
C MET A 329 6.55 -17.01 0.74
N SER A 330 6.54 -17.58 -0.48
CA SER A 330 7.05 -18.96 -0.68
C SER A 330 8.55 -19.03 -0.35
N ASP A 331 9.01 -20.20 0.07
CA ASP A 331 10.41 -20.39 0.47
C ASP A 331 11.40 -20.11 -0.67
N ASP A 332 11.02 -20.40 -1.91
CA ASP A 332 11.82 -20.12 -3.11
C ASP A 332 11.96 -18.61 -3.34
N LEU A 333 10.86 -17.88 -3.26
CA LEU A 333 10.88 -16.42 -3.38
C LEU A 333 11.64 -15.77 -2.22
N ALA A 334 11.42 -16.23 -0.99
CA ALA A 334 12.14 -15.76 0.20
C ALA A 334 13.66 -15.98 0.06
N THR A 335 14.07 -17.09 -0.51
CA THR A 335 15.50 -17.38 -0.77
C THR A 335 16.08 -16.40 -1.80
N THR A 336 15.36 -16.14 -2.88
CA THR A 336 15.78 -15.20 -3.93
C THR A 336 15.85 -13.76 -3.41
N VAL A 337 14.83 -13.32 -2.67
CA VAL A 337 14.78 -12.00 -2.01
C VAL A 337 15.93 -11.87 -0.99
N SER A 338 16.26 -12.93 -0.25
CA SER A 338 17.38 -12.92 0.71
C SER A 338 18.73 -12.69 0.02
N ALA A 339 18.93 -13.26 -1.15
CA ALA A 339 20.14 -13.05 -1.95
C ALA A 339 20.26 -11.60 -2.45
N CYS A 340 19.17 -11.03 -2.91
CA CYS A 340 19.10 -9.61 -3.26
C CYS A 340 19.39 -8.72 -2.04
N MET A 341 18.72 -8.94 -0.92
CA MET A 341 18.92 -8.16 0.30
C MET A 341 20.35 -8.23 0.85
N ALA A 342 21.03 -9.34 0.65
CA ALA A 342 22.42 -9.49 1.09
C ALA A 342 23.40 -8.57 0.31
N THR A 343 23.07 -8.23 -0.92
CA THR A 343 23.87 -7.35 -1.81
C THR A 343 23.26 -5.96 -1.99
N HIS A 344 21.98 -5.81 -1.70
CA HIS A 344 21.28 -4.55 -1.86
C HIS A 344 21.86 -3.50 -0.91
N LYS A 345 22.32 -2.41 -1.47
CA LYS A 345 22.65 -1.20 -0.72
C LYS A 345 21.46 -0.28 -0.82
N ASP A 346 20.96 0.16 0.31
CA ASP A 346 19.96 1.23 0.33
C ASP A 346 20.62 2.53 -0.10
N ILE A 347 20.69 2.67 -1.42
CA ILE A 347 21.14 3.88 -2.09
C ILE A 347 19.98 4.79 -2.47
N SER A 348 18.81 4.57 -1.86
CA SER A 348 17.67 5.51 -1.96
C SER A 348 18.03 6.92 -1.50
N LEU A 349 19.25 7.00 -1.03
CA LEU A 349 19.85 8.24 -0.60
C LEU A 349 20.76 8.85 -1.61
N GLN A 350 20.70 8.25 -2.75
CA GLN A 350 21.45 8.59 -3.72
C GLN A 350 21.85 9.82 -3.90
N PHE A 351 22.31 10.23 -4.28
CA PHE A 351 22.71 11.51 -4.49
C PHE A 351 22.19 12.49 -3.42
#